data_8ff0ba8b1950a888d46192ecac7b5d72
#
_entry.id   8ff0ba8b1950a888d46192ecac7b5d72
#
_cell.length_a   1.000
_cell.length_b   1.000
_cell.length_c   1.000
_cell.angle_alpha   90.00
_cell.angle_beta   90.00
_cell.angle_gamma   90.00
#
_symmetry.space_group_name_H-M   'P 1'
#
loop_
_entity.id
_entity.type
_entity.pdbx_description
1 polymer ?
#
loop_
_entity_poly.entity_id
_entity_poly.type
_entity_poly.pdbx_seq_one_letter_code
_entity_poly.pdbx_strand_id
1 'polypeptide(L)'
;MLDSVLRARNKWLKPEGAMFPSNATMYFSAITNEEDREGKMDDYMGSLREWNVFIEEMKEYYNVDMGVIEKSYVQEQSEFHIYSSLWTELRSEHVIGQPVIVKKFDLNTCTIEEVQGVDATPYSVNVPFPIRVSGFAGWFTVDFAGSVGTPAQKRVTLSTGPEVGYTHWGQQVFYLKNAIDCTPDTTISGDLALVRQDTNKRLYNLLLSVKVDDGADEKFVYEMP
;
A
#
# COMPACT_ATOMS: atom_id res chain seq x y z
N MET A 1 -10.08 5.51 10.60
CA MET A 1 -11.57 5.43 10.67
C MET A 1 -12.09 4.28 11.53
N LEU A 2 -11.49 3.09 11.49
CA LEU A 2 -11.97 1.94 12.29
C LEU A 2 -12.01 2.23 13.79
N ASP A 3 -11.04 2.98 14.32
CA ASP A 3 -11.05 3.40 15.73
C ASP A 3 -12.30 4.19 16.15
N SER A 4 -12.85 5.04 15.28
CA SER A 4 -14.10 5.74 15.53
C SER A 4 -15.30 4.78 15.56
N VAL A 5 -15.31 3.80 14.65
CA VAL A 5 -16.34 2.75 14.59
C VAL A 5 -16.29 1.90 15.86
N LEU A 6 -15.09 1.48 16.29
CA LEU A 6 -14.94 0.69 17.53
C LEU A 6 -15.29 1.49 18.80
N ARG A 7 -15.00 2.80 18.83
CA ARG A 7 -15.46 3.68 19.93
C ARG A 7 -17.00 3.72 19.99
N ALA A 8 -17.67 3.83 18.84
CA ALA A 8 -19.11 3.80 18.76
C ALA A 8 -19.66 2.42 19.19
N ARG A 9 -19.06 1.32 18.72
CA ARG A 9 -19.38 -0.04 19.16
C ARG A 9 -19.30 -0.16 20.68
N ASN A 10 -18.17 0.20 21.27
CA ASN A 10 -17.93 0.05 22.71
C ASN A 10 -18.88 0.88 23.56
N LYS A 11 -19.39 2.00 23.03
CA LYS A 11 -20.28 2.90 23.77
C LYS A 11 -21.75 2.57 23.62
N TRP A 12 -22.20 2.08 22.46
CA TRP A 12 -23.62 2.01 22.14
C TRP A 12 -24.11 0.63 21.68
N LEU A 13 -23.20 -0.28 21.27
CA LEU A 13 -23.64 -1.61 20.87
C LEU A 13 -24.12 -2.40 22.12
N LYS A 14 -25.30 -2.98 22.04
CA LYS A 14 -25.82 -3.86 23.09
C LYS A 14 -24.97 -5.14 23.16
N PRO A 15 -24.93 -5.84 24.33
CA PRO A 15 -24.15 -7.08 24.48
C PRO A 15 -24.45 -8.15 23.43
N GLU A 16 -25.71 -8.24 22.98
CA GLU A 16 -26.18 -9.20 21.96
C GLU A 16 -26.15 -8.61 20.53
N GLY A 17 -25.66 -7.38 20.38
CA GLY A 17 -25.61 -6.69 19.09
C GLY A 17 -24.57 -7.28 18.16
N ALA A 18 -24.67 -6.93 16.89
CA ALA A 18 -23.72 -7.35 15.86
C ALA A 18 -23.19 -6.16 15.06
N MET A 19 -21.95 -6.28 14.61
CA MET A 19 -21.35 -5.33 13.69
C MET A 19 -21.63 -5.74 12.23
N PHE A 20 -21.89 -4.76 11.39
CA PHE A 20 -22.01 -4.90 9.94
C PHE A 20 -21.19 -3.77 9.25
N PRO A 21 -20.01 -4.09 8.68
CA PRO A 21 -19.40 -5.43 8.57
C PRO A 21 -18.98 -6.01 9.94
N SER A 22 -18.88 -7.34 10.00
CA SER A 22 -18.44 -8.09 11.19
C SER A 22 -16.94 -8.39 11.18
N ASN A 23 -16.38 -8.60 10.00
CA ASN A 23 -14.95 -8.91 9.83
C ASN A 23 -14.36 -8.07 8.69
N ALA A 24 -13.07 -7.81 8.79
CA ALA A 24 -12.27 -7.24 7.71
C ALA A 24 -10.98 -8.03 7.53
N THR A 25 -10.55 -8.20 6.29
CA THR A 25 -9.29 -8.89 5.96
C THR A 25 -8.49 -8.02 5.01
N MET A 26 -7.22 -7.80 5.31
CA MET A 26 -6.28 -7.09 4.46
C MET A 26 -5.43 -8.07 3.68
N TYR A 27 -5.24 -7.78 2.40
CA TYR A 27 -4.44 -8.56 1.47
C TYR A 27 -3.31 -7.74 0.90
N PHE A 28 -2.24 -8.44 0.50
CA PHE A 28 -1.07 -7.87 -0.14
C PHE A 28 -0.54 -8.84 -1.19
N SER A 29 -0.06 -8.33 -2.31
CA SER A 29 0.54 -9.15 -3.37
C SER A 29 1.57 -8.36 -4.17
N ALA A 30 2.51 -9.07 -4.81
CA ALA A 30 3.33 -8.52 -5.87
C ALA A 30 2.46 -8.29 -7.11
N ILE A 31 2.84 -7.28 -7.89
CA ILE A 31 2.12 -6.91 -9.12
C ILE A 31 3.07 -6.67 -10.30
N THR A 32 2.51 -6.86 -11.50
CA THR A 32 3.10 -6.44 -12.77
C THR A 32 2.21 -5.36 -13.39
N ASN A 33 2.71 -4.15 -13.48
CA ASN A 33 2.07 -3.01 -14.16
C ASN A 33 3.14 -2.00 -14.53
N GLU A 34 3.91 -2.36 -15.56
CA GLU A 34 5.07 -1.55 -15.97
C GLU A 34 4.66 -0.19 -16.54
N GLU A 35 3.51 -0.11 -17.22
CA GLU A 35 3.03 1.15 -17.81
C GLU A 35 2.88 2.24 -16.76
N ASP A 36 2.17 1.97 -15.67
CA ASP A 36 1.97 2.94 -14.59
C ASP A 36 3.27 3.19 -13.82
N ARG A 37 4.11 2.15 -13.62
CA ARG A 37 5.41 2.32 -12.97
C ARG A 37 6.32 3.24 -13.76
N GLU A 38 6.43 3.00 -15.07
CA GLU A 38 7.24 3.83 -15.97
C GLU A 38 6.72 5.26 -16.01
N GLY A 39 5.39 5.47 -16.06
CA GLY A 39 4.79 6.79 -15.96
C GLY A 39 5.22 7.56 -14.70
N LYS A 40 5.20 6.91 -13.52
CA LYS A 40 5.71 7.54 -12.28
C LYS A 40 7.21 7.87 -12.35
N MET A 41 8.01 7.00 -12.98
CA MET A 41 9.45 7.27 -13.15
C MET A 41 9.69 8.41 -14.12
N ASP A 42 8.90 8.52 -15.19
CA ASP A 42 8.98 9.61 -16.15
C ASP A 42 8.60 10.96 -15.50
N ASP A 43 7.58 11.00 -14.67
CA ASP A 43 7.20 12.18 -13.88
C ASP A 43 8.33 12.61 -12.95
N TYR A 44 8.94 11.65 -12.23
CA TYR A 44 10.11 11.92 -11.39
C TYR A 44 11.29 12.49 -12.20
N MET A 45 11.64 11.85 -13.32
CA MET A 45 12.71 12.33 -14.17
C MET A 45 12.38 13.66 -14.84
N GLY A 46 11.10 13.91 -15.10
CA GLY A 46 10.57 15.20 -15.58
C GLY A 46 10.85 16.31 -14.58
N SER A 47 10.49 16.12 -13.33
CA SER A 47 10.72 17.11 -12.26
C SER A 47 12.21 17.44 -12.07
N LEU A 48 13.09 16.45 -12.20
CA LEU A 48 14.54 16.68 -12.12
C LEU A 48 15.07 17.46 -13.33
N ARG A 49 14.54 17.21 -14.53
CA ARG A 49 14.91 18.00 -15.72
C ARG A 49 14.47 19.45 -15.59
N GLU A 50 13.23 19.70 -15.15
CA GLU A 50 12.72 21.05 -14.89
C GLU A 50 13.54 21.78 -13.83
N TRP A 51 13.95 21.09 -12.79
CA TRP A 51 14.84 21.63 -11.76
C TRP A 51 16.19 22.07 -12.35
N ASN A 52 16.79 21.26 -13.19
CA ASN A 52 18.07 21.62 -13.82
C ASN A 52 17.94 22.88 -14.68
N VAL A 53 16.88 23.00 -15.48
CA VAL A 53 16.61 24.21 -16.26
C VAL A 53 16.43 25.42 -15.32
N PHE A 54 15.67 25.28 -14.26
CA PHE A 54 15.43 26.36 -13.30
C PHE A 54 16.74 26.84 -12.65
N ILE A 55 17.62 25.96 -12.19
CA ILE A 55 18.89 26.39 -11.56
C ILE A 55 19.82 27.07 -12.55
N GLU A 56 19.83 26.64 -13.82
CA GLU A 56 20.60 27.28 -14.89
C GLU A 56 20.08 28.69 -15.17
N GLU A 57 18.76 28.89 -15.31
CA GLU A 57 18.13 30.20 -15.50
C GLU A 57 18.37 31.15 -14.32
N MET A 58 18.25 30.65 -13.08
CA MET A 58 18.54 31.44 -11.88
C MET A 58 19.98 31.92 -11.84
N LYS A 59 20.90 31.09 -12.28
CA LYS A 59 22.32 31.45 -12.39
C LYS A 59 22.56 32.49 -13.49
N GLU A 60 21.99 32.27 -14.67
CA GLU A 60 22.18 33.13 -15.83
C GLU A 60 21.55 34.52 -15.64
N TYR A 61 20.28 34.59 -15.25
CA TYR A 61 19.55 35.85 -15.23
C TYR A 61 19.71 36.63 -13.92
N TYR A 62 19.92 35.94 -12.79
CA TYR A 62 19.93 36.55 -11.46
C TYR A 62 21.26 36.39 -10.74
N ASN A 63 22.20 35.63 -11.28
CA ASN A 63 23.46 35.27 -10.65
C ASN A 63 23.29 34.63 -9.26
N VAL A 64 22.20 33.87 -9.09
CA VAL A 64 21.87 33.13 -7.85
C VAL A 64 22.20 31.66 -8.04
N ASP A 65 22.97 31.11 -7.09
CA ASP A 65 23.28 29.68 -7.06
C ASP A 65 22.24 28.95 -6.19
N MET A 66 21.36 28.18 -6.84
CA MET A 66 20.34 27.37 -6.20
C MET A 66 20.81 25.93 -5.86
N GLY A 67 22.04 25.56 -6.20
CA GLY A 67 22.59 24.23 -5.94
C GLY A 67 22.63 23.85 -4.45
N VAL A 68 22.58 24.86 -3.55
CA VAL A 68 22.60 24.62 -2.11
C VAL A 68 21.37 23.83 -1.61
N ILE A 69 20.24 23.87 -2.34
CA ILE A 69 18.99 23.14 -1.99
C ILE A 69 18.72 21.93 -2.89
N GLU A 70 19.59 21.63 -3.85
CA GLU A 70 19.43 20.53 -4.80
C GLU A 70 19.16 19.19 -4.11
N LYS A 71 19.98 18.86 -3.10
CA LYS A 71 19.82 17.61 -2.35
C LYS A 71 18.43 17.47 -1.71
N SER A 72 17.94 18.55 -1.10
CA SER A 72 16.61 18.57 -0.47
C SER A 72 15.52 18.44 -1.50
N TYR A 73 15.65 19.12 -2.63
CA TYR A 73 14.70 19.04 -3.74
C TYR A 73 14.63 17.61 -4.32
N VAL A 74 15.78 17.01 -4.64
CA VAL A 74 15.84 15.64 -5.17
C VAL A 74 15.20 14.64 -4.20
N GLN A 75 15.45 14.81 -2.89
CA GLN A 75 14.83 13.97 -1.87
C GLN A 75 13.30 14.14 -1.86
N GLU A 76 12.79 15.37 -1.82
CA GLU A 76 11.37 15.67 -1.84
C GLU A 76 10.67 15.10 -3.09
N GLN A 77 11.27 15.26 -4.28
CA GLN A 77 10.73 14.69 -5.51
C GLN A 77 10.73 13.15 -5.49
N SER A 78 11.76 12.55 -4.89
CA SER A 78 11.82 11.10 -4.72
C SER A 78 10.72 10.59 -3.77
N GLU A 79 10.51 11.27 -2.64
CA GLU A 79 9.44 10.95 -1.68
C GLU A 79 8.07 11.10 -2.35
N PHE A 80 7.84 12.18 -3.09
CA PHE A 80 6.57 12.46 -3.75
C PHE A 80 6.27 11.49 -4.91
N HIS A 81 7.20 11.29 -5.83
CA HIS A 81 6.94 10.50 -7.05
C HIS A 81 7.18 9.01 -6.87
N ILE A 82 8.21 8.60 -6.10
CA ILE A 82 8.59 7.18 -6.01
C ILE A 82 8.00 6.54 -4.75
N TYR A 83 8.19 7.17 -3.59
CA TYR A 83 7.86 6.60 -2.29
C TYR A 83 6.49 7.05 -1.74
N SER A 84 5.61 7.57 -2.58
CA SER A 84 4.19 7.74 -2.28
C SER A 84 3.38 6.60 -2.90
N SER A 85 2.39 6.11 -2.17
CA SER A 85 1.46 5.13 -2.72
C SER A 85 0.51 5.78 -3.73
N LEU A 86 0.02 4.98 -4.66
CA LEU A 86 -0.95 5.40 -5.67
C LEU A 86 -2.24 4.62 -5.50
N TRP A 87 -3.37 5.34 -5.46
CA TRP A 87 -4.66 4.71 -5.63
C TRP A 87 -4.88 4.41 -7.12
N THR A 88 -5.22 3.18 -7.44
CA THR A 88 -5.49 2.78 -8.82
C THR A 88 -6.50 1.64 -8.88
N GLU A 89 -7.00 1.36 -10.07
CA GLU A 89 -7.81 0.21 -10.39
C GLU A 89 -6.94 -0.81 -11.13
N LEU A 90 -6.52 -1.84 -10.40
CA LEU A 90 -5.77 -2.95 -10.98
C LEU A 90 -6.71 -3.96 -11.64
N ARG A 91 -6.23 -4.58 -12.72
CA ARG A 91 -6.87 -5.76 -13.31
C ARG A 91 -6.32 -7.03 -12.65
N SER A 92 -7.14 -8.09 -12.62
CA SER A 92 -6.72 -9.38 -12.03
C SER A 92 -5.41 -9.91 -12.61
N GLU A 93 -5.16 -9.65 -13.90
CA GLU A 93 -3.94 -10.05 -14.60
C GLU A 93 -2.66 -9.35 -14.10
N HIS A 94 -2.80 -8.24 -13.38
CA HIS A 94 -1.66 -7.55 -12.77
C HIS A 94 -1.17 -8.24 -11.49
N VAL A 95 -1.99 -9.09 -10.86
CA VAL A 95 -1.64 -9.75 -9.59
C VAL A 95 -0.76 -10.96 -9.85
N ILE A 96 0.36 -11.06 -9.17
CA ILE A 96 1.31 -12.16 -9.30
C ILE A 96 1.11 -13.15 -8.16
N GLY A 97 0.85 -14.41 -8.51
CA GLY A 97 0.68 -15.49 -7.55
C GLY A 97 -0.59 -15.35 -6.70
N GLN A 98 -0.56 -15.91 -5.50
CA GLN A 98 -1.67 -15.84 -4.55
C GLN A 98 -1.47 -14.69 -3.58
N PRO A 99 -2.48 -13.83 -3.37
CA PRO A 99 -2.40 -12.75 -2.38
C PRO A 99 -2.18 -13.28 -0.96
N VAL A 100 -1.33 -12.62 -0.22
CA VAL A 100 -1.04 -12.92 1.18
C VAL A 100 -2.02 -12.18 2.08
N ILE A 101 -2.55 -12.87 3.09
CA ILE A 101 -3.35 -12.22 4.13
C ILE A 101 -2.40 -11.56 5.12
N VAL A 102 -2.50 -10.24 5.21
CA VAL A 102 -1.67 -9.42 6.11
C VAL A 102 -2.28 -9.37 7.51
N LYS A 103 -3.57 -9.08 7.60
CA LYS A 103 -4.27 -8.96 8.89
C LYS A 103 -5.75 -9.28 8.76
N LYS A 104 -6.31 -9.90 9.79
CA LYS A 104 -7.76 -10.11 9.95
C LYS A 104 -8.22 -9.39 11.20
N PHE A 105 -9.38 -8.76 11.11
CA PHE A 105 -10.05 -8.11 12.22
C PHE A 105 -11.42 -8.71 12.43
N ASP A 106 -11.70 -9.15 13.64
CA ASP A 106 -13.08 -9.38 14.08
C ASP A 106 -13.61 -8.06 14.67
N LEU A 107 -14.45 -7.35 13.92
CA LEU A 107 -14.95 -6.05 14.33
C LEU A 107 -15.93 -6.10 15.52
N ASN A 108 -16.41 -7.29 15.88
CA ASN A 108 -17.21 -7.46 17.10
C ASN A 108 -16.33 -7.42 18.36
N THR A 109 -15.08 -7.88 18.27
CA THR A 109 -14.23 -8.13 19.47
C THR A 109 -12.91 -7.38 19.47
N CYS A 110 -12.34 -7.02 18.30
CA CYS A 110 -11.03 -6.36 18.23
C CYS A 110 -10.97 -5.06 19.02
N THR A 111 -9.76 -4.72 19.50
CA THR A 111 -9.52 -3.50 20.28
C THR A 111 -9.21 -2.31 19.38
N ILE A 112 -9.23 -1.11 19.99
CA ILE A 112 -8.88 0.13 19.27
C ILE A 112 -7.40 0.10 18.88
N GLU A 113 -6.55 -0.44 19.72
CA GLU A 113 -5.10 -0.56 19.50
C GLU A 113 -4.80 -1.46 18.31
N GLU A 114 -5.49 -2.59 18.19
CA GLU A 114 -5.31 -3.54 17.08
C GLU A 114 -5.62 -2.94 15.70
N VAL A 115 -6.49 -1.92 15.62
CA VAL A 115 -6.86 -1.26 14.36
C VAL A 115 -6.04 0.00 14.06
N GLN A 116 -5.06 0.32 14.89
CA GLN A 116 -4.21 1.51 14.71
C GLN A 116 -3.05 1.31 13.74
N GLY A 117 -2.79 0.08 13.35
CA GLY A 117 -1.72 -0.26 12.42
C GLY A 117 -1.66 -1.75 12.16
N VAL A 118 -0.58 -2.16 11.52
CA VAL A 118 -0.21 -3.56 11.30
C VAL A 118 1.23 -3.71 11.75
N ASP A 119 1.46 -4.60 12.72
CA ASP A 119 2.80 -4.97 13.15
C ASP A 119 3.55 -5.68 12.02
N ALA A 120 4.87 -5.75 12.10
CA ALA A 120 5.69 -6.41 11.12
C ALA A 120 5.17 -7.84 10.86
N THR A 121 4.66 -8.03 9.67
CA THR A 121 4.02 -9.28 9.22
C THR A 121 4.80 -9.82 8.03
N PRO A 122 5.30 -11.06 8.11
CA PRO A 122 6.04 -11.66 7.02
C PRO A 122 5.13 -11.97 5.82
N TYR A 123 5.68 -11.80 4.63
CA TYR A 123 5.03 -12.21 3.40
C TYR A 123 5.98 -13.00 2.50
N SER A 124 5.43 -13.83 1.63
CA SER A 124 6.17 -14.56 0.61
C SER A 124 5.29 -14.77 -0.61
N VAL A 125 5.79 -14.41 -1.78
CA VAL A 125 5.14 -14.56 -3.07
C VAL A 125 6.05 -15.39 -3.97
N ASN A 126 5.56 -16.54 -4.43
CA ASN A 126 6.23 -17.34 -5.44
C ASN A 126 5.79 -16.87 -6.83
N VAL A 127 6.76 -16.62 -7.69
CA VAL A 127 6.52 -16.19 -9.06
C VAL A 127 6.41 -17.42 -9.98
N PRO A 128 5.25 -17.68 -10.59
CA PRO A 128 5.01 -18.95 -11.28
C PRO A 128 5.55 -19.01 -12.73
N PHE A 129 5.91 -17.87 -13.31
CA PHE A 129 6.40 -17.77 -14.70
C PHE A 129 7.30 -16.54 -14.86
N PRO A 130 8.09 -16.45 -15.96
CA PRO A 130 8.94 -15.28 -16.18
C PRO A 130 8.09 -14.03 -16.26
N ILE A 131 8.32 -13.08 -15.36
CA ILE A 131 7.56 -11.83 -15.28
C ILE A 131 8.39 -10.75 -14.61
N ARG A 132 8.07 -9.51 -14.93
CA ARG A 132 8.64 -8.34 -14.29
C ARG A 132 7.73 -7.85 -13.17
N VAL A 133 8.25 -7.82 -11.95
CA VAL A 133 7.54 -7.30 -10.78
C VAL A 133 7.75 -5.80 -10.71
N SER A 134 6.68 -5.04 -10.91
CA SER A 134 6.67 -3.57 -10.92
C SER A 134 6.57 -2.97 -9.51
N GLY A 135 6.00 -3.74 -8.59
CA GLY A 135 5.70 -3.27 -7.23
C GLY A 135 4.78 -4.20 -6.48
N PHE A 136 4.06 -3.63 -5.54
CA PHE A 136 3.13 -4.34 -4.68
C PHE A 136 1.80 -3.61 -4.59
N ALA A 137 0.75 -4.35 -4.23
CA ALA A 137 -0.57 -3.76 -4.01
C ALA A 137 -1.23 -4.32 -2.75
N GLY A 138 -2.02 -3.47 -2.09
CA GLY A 138 -2.84 -3.84 -0.96
C GLY A 138 -4.31 -3.52 -1.18
N TRP A 139 -5.19 -4.38 -0.67
CA TRP A 139 -6.64 -4.23 -0.69
C TRP A 139 -7.28 -4.93 0.49
N PHE A 140 -8.59 -4.88 0.59
CA PHE A 140 -9.30 -5.51 1.69
C PHE A 140 -10.60 -6.18 1.23
N THR A 141 -11.07 -7.09 2.06
CA THR A 141 -12.46 -7.58 2.03
C THR A 141 -13.13 -7.30 3.36
N VAL A 142 -14.45 -7.19 3.35
CA VAL A 142 -15.26 -7.13 4.57
C VAL A 142 -16.42 -8.13 4.47
N ASP A 143 -16.70 -8.79 5.60
CA ASP A 143 -17.78 -9.77 5.71
C ASP A 143 -18.93 -9.21 6.55
N PHE A 144 -20.13 -9.36 6.05
CA PHE A 144 -21.38 -9.03 6.71
C PHE A 144 -22.00 -10.33 7.24
N ALA A 145 -21.38 -10.89 8.28
CA ALA A 145 -21.76 -12.18 8.86
C ALA A 145 -22.53 -12.05 10.20
N GLY A 146 -22.52 -10.85 10.79
CA GLY A 146 -23.09 -10.62 12.12
C GLY A 146 -22.20 -11.11 13.25
N SER A 147 -22.78 -11.42 14.40
CA SER A 147 -22.11 -12.01 15.56
C SER A 147 -22.57 -13.44 15.82
N VAL A 148 -21.91 -14.13 16.77
CA VAL A 148 -22.32 -15.48 17.18
C VAL A 148 -23.77 -15.49 17.73
N GLY A 149 -24.14 -14.47 18.54
CA GLY A 149 -25.46 -14.34 19.09
C GLY A 149 -26.51 -13.79 18.13
N THR A 150 -26.06 -13.03 17.11
CA THR A 150 -26.95 -12.39 16.12
C THR A 150 -26.33 -12.56 14.73
N PRO A 151 -26.39 -13.79 14.18
CA PRO A 151 -25.85 -14.07 12.86
C PRO A 151 -26.69 -13.44 11.75
N ALA A 152 -26.03 -13.04 10.65
CA ALA A 152 -26.73 -12.56 9.47
C ALA A 152 -27.58 -13.68 8.85
N GLN A 153 -28.77 -13.36 8.39
CA GLN A 153 -29.61 -14.30 7.64
C GLN A 153 -28.95 -14.77 6.34
N LYS A 154 -28.21 -13.85 5.69
CA LYS A 154 -27.40 -14.11 4.50
C LYS A 154 -26.04 -13.46 4.70
N ARG A 155 -24.98 -14.27 4.64
CA ARG A 155 -23.63 -13.73 4.62
C ARG A 155 -23.35 -13.08 3.27
N VAL A 156 -22.71 -11.93 3.29
CA VAL A 156 -22.25 -11.20 2.11
C VAL A 156 -20.81 -10.79 2.36
N THR A 157 -19.94 -10.99 1.36
CA THR A 157 -18.59 -10.46 1.36
C THR A 157 -18.51 -9.36 0.30
N LEU A 158 -18.00 -8.19 0.69
CA LEU A 158 -17.58 -7.15 -0.23
C LEU A 158 -16.06 -7.27 -0.38
N SER A 159 -15.60 -7.41 -1.62
CA SER A 159 -14.17 -7.34 -1.96
C SER A 159 -13.85 -6.01 -2.62
N THR A 160 -12.66 -5.50 -2.35
CA THR A 160 -12.04 -4.40 -3.11
C THR A 160 -10.82 -4.87 -3.89
N GLY A 161 -10.69 -6.19 -4.07
CA GLY A 161 -9.62 -6.80 -4.84
C GLY A 161 -9.82 -6.67 -6.35
N PRO A 162 -8.74 -6.83 -7.11
CA PRO A 162 -8.79 -6.71 -8.59
C PRO A 162 -9.73 -7.69 -9.27
N GLU A 163 -10.05 -8.80 -8.61
CA GLU A 163 -10.91 -9.87 -9.13
C GLU A 163 -12.38 -9.47 -9.31
N VAL A 164 -12.84 -8.43 -8.60
CA VAL A 164 -14.24 -7.97 -8.66
C VAL A 164 -14.44 -6.77 -9.59
N GLY A 165 -13.35 -6.22 -10.13
CA GLY A 165 -13.37 -5.01 -10.96
C GLY A 165 -13.54 -3.74 -10.15
N TYR A 166 -14.07 -2.69 -10.78
CA TYR A 166 -14.15 -1.36 -10.21
C TYR A 166 -14.92 -1.31 -8.88
N THR A 167 -14.28 -0.73 -7.88
CA THR A 167 -14.91 -0.29 -6.65
C THR A 167 -14.42 1.12 -6.31
N HIS A 168 -15.23 1.90 -5.56
CA HIS A 168 -14.82 3.23 -5.11
C HIS A 168 -13.49 3.21 -4.32
N TRP A 169 -13.16 2.11 -3.65
CA TRP A 169 -11.95 1.99 -2.85
C TRP A 169 -10.70 1.67 -3.67
N GLY A 170 -10.83 1.02 -4.85
CA GLY A 170 -9.68 0.59 -5.64
C GLY A 170 -8.65 -0.21 -4.85
N GLN A 171 -7.42 -0.18 -5.30
CA GLN A 171 -6.27 -0.77 -4.60
C GLN A 171 -5.22 0.30 -4.34
N GLN A 172 -4.45 0.12 -3.26
CA GLN A 172 -3.31 0.96 -2.94
C GLN A 172 -2.04 0.30 -3.48
N VAL A 173 -1.33 0.98 -4.37
CA VAL A 173 -0.17 0.45 -5.08
C VAL A 173 1.11 1.14 -4.66
N PHE A 174 2.18 0.36 -4.55
CA PHE A 174 3.52 0.75 -4.11
C PHE A 174 4.52 0.32 -5.19
N TYR A 175 4.80 1.20 -6.16
CA TYR A 175 5.73 0.89 -7.24
C TYR A 175 7.17 0.91 -6.77
N LEU A 176 7.95 -0.06 -7.23
CA LEU A 176 9.40 -0.09 -7.03
C LEU A 176 10.07 0.90 -8.00
N LYS A 177 11.11 1.59 -7.53
CA LYS A 177 11.95 2.43 -8.40
C LYS A 177 12.55 1.60 -9.54
N ASN A 178 13.09 0.44 -9.20
CA ASN A 178 13.61 -0.53 -10.14
C ASN A 178 12.73 -1.78 -10.09
N ALA A 179 12.15 -2.15 -11.23
CA ALA A 179 11.38 -3.39 -11.31
C ALA A 179 12.31 -4.61 -11.17
N ILE A 180 11.76 -5.72 -10.70
CA ILE A 180 12.49 -6.95 -10.46
C ILE A 180 12.17 -7.93 -11.61
N ASP A 181 13.18 -8.32 -12.37
CA ASP A 181 13.04 -9.35 -13.40
C ASP A 181 13.09 -10.73 -12.74
N CYS A 182 11.99 -11.46 -12.79
CA CYS A 182 11.83 -12.75 -12.15
C CYS A 182 11.78 -13.90 -13.17
N THR A 183 12.35 -15.03 -12.79
CA THR A 183 12.20 -16.32 -13.47
C THR A 183 11.18 -17.20 -12.74
N PRO A 184 10.71 -18.31 -13.34
CA PRO A 184 9.90 -19.28 -12.61
C PRO A 184 10.60 -19.71 -11.31
N ASP A 185 9.81 -19.91 -10.27
CA ASP A 185 10.25 -20.30 -8.93
C ASP A 185 11.02 -19.21 -8.14
N THR A 186 11.21 -18.01 -8.70
CA THR A 186 11.69 -16.87 -7.91
C THR A 186 10.75 -16.60 -6.73
N THR A 187 11.30 -16.48 -5.54
CA THR A 187 10.57 -16.14 -4.33
C THR A 187 10.87 -14.70 -3.93
N ILE A 188 9.83 -13.88 -3.82
CA ILE A 188 9.92 -12.55 -3.25
C ILE A 188 9.34 -12.60 -1.84
N SER A 189 10.13 -12.25 -0.85
CA SER A 189 9.76 -12.33 0.55
C SER A 189 10.20 -11.08 1.32
N GLY A 190 9.68 -10.91 2.51
CA GLY A 190 10.02 -9.81 3.41
C GLY A 190 8.99 -9.62 4.50
N ASP A 191 9.05 -8.47 5.14
CA ASP A 191 8.09 -8.04 6.14
C ASP A 191 7.41 -6.75 5.69
N LEU A 192 6.15 -6.58 6.07
CA LEU A 192 5.43 -5.33 5.92
C LEU A 192 4.82 -4.89 7.25
N ALA A 193 4.81 -3.59 7.48
CA ALA A 193 4.11 -2.98 8.62
C ALA A 193 3.40 -1.70 8.17
N LEU A 194 2.23 -1.41 8.76
CA LEU A 194 1.54 -0.14 8.59
C LEU A 194 1.63 0.66 9.89
N VAL A 195 2.28 1.81 9.83
CA VAL A 195 2.52 2.67 10.97
C VAL A 195 1.83 4.01 10.75
N ARG A 196 1.06 4.47 11.73
CA ARG A 196 0.44 5.81 11.67
C ARG A 196 1.51 6.89 11.67
N GLN A 197 1.32 7.90 10.84
CA GLN A 197 2.17 9.08 10.84
C GLN A 197 2.00 9.88 12.14
N ASP A 198 3.09 10.44 12.65
CA ASP A 198 3.06 11.25 13.86
C ASP A 198 2.41 12.62 13.64
N THR A 199 2.62 13.19 12.47
CA THR A 199 2.11 14.51 12.07
C THR A 199 0.62 14.47 11.73
N ASN A 200 0.14 13.37 11.15
CA ASN A 200 -1.27 13.18 10.80
C ASN A 200 -1.72 11.75 11.11
N LYS A 201 -2.41 11.58 12.23
CA LYS A 201 -2.91 10.26 12.68
C LYS A 201 -3.98 9.61 11.79
N ARG A 202 -4.39 10.27 10.71
CA ARG A 202 -5.29 9.69 9.69
C ARG A 202 -4.52 8.99 8.57
N LEU A 203 -3.24 9.30 8.42
CA LEU A 203 -2.36 8.77 7.38
C LEU A 203 -1.45 7.67 7.94
N TYR A 204 -0.94 6.86 7.05
CA TYR A 204 -0.07 5.74 7.36
C TYR A 204 1.18 5.76 6.49
N ASN A 205 2.24 5.17 7.01
CA ASN A 205 3.40 4.76 6.23
C ASN A 205 3.41 3.24 6.13
N LEU A 206 3.65 2.73 4.92
CA LEU A 206 4.01 1.33 4.73
C LEU A 206 5.52 1.19 4.88
N LEU A 207 5.94 0.42 5.87
CA LEU A 207 7.31 -0.06 5.99
C LEU A 207 7.38 -1.42 5.31
N LEU A 208 8.18 -1.55 4.26
CA LEU A 208 8.27 -2.75 3.44
C LEU A 208 9.72 -3.19 3.31
N SER A 209 10.02 -4.44 3.60
CA SER A 209 11.26 -5.07 3.20
C SER A 209 11.01 -6.03 2.03
N VAL A 210 11.95 -6.10 1.10
CA VAL A 210 11.87 -6.93 -0.10
C VAL A 210 13.17 -7.69 -0.26
N LYS A 211 13.08 -8.99 -0.32
CA LYS A 211 14.17 -9.91 -0.56
C LYS A 211 13.81 -10.84 -1.72
N VAL A 212 14.68 -10.95 -2.69
CA VAL A 212 14.56 -11.85 -3.84
C VAL A 212 15.44 -13.07 -3.60
N ASP A 213 14.83 -14.24 -3.50
CA ASP A 213 15.49 -15.51 -3.17
C ASP A 213 16.41 -15.35 -1.92
N ASP A 214 17.69 -15.70 -2.05
CA ASP A 214 18.69 -15.53 -1.00
C ASP A 214 19.46 -14.20 -1.09
N GLY A 215 18.97 -13.24 -1.88
CA GLY A 215 19.59 -11.92 -2.07
C GLY A 215 19.58 -11.02 -0.83
N ALA A 216 20.01 -9.77 -1.02
CA ALA A 216 19.97 -8.76 0.05
C ALA A 216 18.55 -8.32 0.36
N ASP A 217 18.31 -7.95 1.61
CA ASP A 217 17.05 -7.36 2.07
C ASP A 217 17.07 -5.85 1.80
N GLU A 218 16.20 -5.38 0.92
CA GLU A 218 16.01 -3.96 0.63
C GLU A 218 14.83 -3.41 1.42
N LYS A 219 14.95 -2.18 1.94
CA LYS A 219 13.91 -1.57 2.77
C LYS A 219 13.37 -0.30 2.15
N PHE A 220 12.05 -0.19 2.17
CA PHE A 220 11.31 0.93 1.61
C PHE A 220 10.34 1.49 2.63
N VAL A 221 10.10 2.79 2.55
CA VAL A 221 9.05 3.48 3.30
C VAL A 221 8.19 4.23 2.29
N TYR A 222 6.92 3.86 2.21
CA TYR A 222 5.96 4.53 1.36
C TYR A 222 4.99 5.35 2.19
N GLU A 223 4.77 6.60 1.81
CA GLU A 223 3.70 7.41 2.37
C GLU A 223 2.36 7.02 1.73
N MET A 224 1.34 6.88 2.58
CA MET A 224 -0.05 6.65 2.17
C MET A 224 -0.86 7.90 2.50
N PRO A 225 -1.20 8.73 1.48
CA PRO A 225 -1.95 9.96 1.64
C PRO A 225 -3.42 9.76 2.05
#